data_ce74f68006fc6eae2c66d6777a89f360
#
_entry.id   ce74f68006fc6eae2c66d6777a89f360
#
_cell.length_a   1.000
_cell.length_b   1.000
_cell.length_c   1.000
_cell.angle_alpha   90.00
_cell.angle_beta   90.00
_cell.angle_gamma   90.00
#
_symmetry.space_group_name_H-M   'P 1'
#
loop_
_entity.id
_entity.type
_entity.pdbx_description
1 polymer ?
#
loop_
_entity_poly.entity_id
_entity_poly.type
_entity_poly.pdbx_seq_one_letter_code
_entity_poly.pdbx_strand_id
1 'polypeptide(L)'
;MTAELVDVNAGVVTTRVSGMLTQAALSEMQKALAEIIRSRGKVRILILAENFTGWERGGAWDDFSFQAQYDPSIEKMAIVGDQRWEDLTLIFTAKDLRRFPIEYFTPDELDKARAWLNA
;
A
#
# COMPACT_ATOMS: atom_id res chain seq x y z
N MET A 1 10.37 2.57 -12.15
CA MET A 1 9.42 3.33 -11.31
C MET A 1 9.64 2.97 -9.85
N THR A 2 9.38 3.91 -8.94
CA THR A 2 9.56 3.68 -7.50
C THR A 2 8.38 2.97 -6.84
N ALA A 3 7.30 2.74 -7.57
CA ALA A 3 6.17 1.93 -7.12
C ALA A 3 5.66 1.10 -8.30
N GLU A 4 5.44 -0.20 -8.06
CA GLU A 4 4.99 -1.10 -9.12
C GLU A 4 4.07 -2.17 -8.57
N LEU A 5 3.15 -2.65 -9.40
CA LEU A 5 2.31 -3.79 -9.09
C LEU A 5 3.09 -5.06 -9.45
N VAL A 6 3.26 -5.95 -8.48
CA VAL A 6 4.09 -7.16 -8.64
C VAL A 6 3.24 -8.37 -8.98
N ASP A 7 2.10 -8.54 -8.28
CA ASP A 7 1.35 -9.78 -8.36
C ASP A 7 -0.09 -9.57 -7.88
N VAL A 8 -1.00 -10.39 -8.39
CA VAL A 8 -2.37 -10.49 -7.89
C VAL A 8 -2.67 -11.96 -7.71
N ASN A 9 -2.91 -12.39 -6.48
CA ASN A 9 -3.13 -13.80 -6.19
C ASN A 9 -4.13 -13.96 -5.04
N ALA A 10 -5.18 -14.73 -5.28
CA ALA A 10 -6.21 -15.04 -4.26
C ALA A 10 -6.80 -13.80 -3.58
N GLY A 11 -7.00 -12.73 -4.34
CA GLY A 11 -7.55 -11.47 -3.81
C GLY A 11 -6.54 -10.58 -3.11
N VAL A 12 -5.27 -10.96 -3.04
CA VAL A 12 -4.20 -10.14 -2.49
C VAL A 12 -3.42 -9.49 -3.63
N VAL A 13 -3.38 -8.17 -3.63
CA VAL A 13 -2.61 -7.38 -4.59
C VAL A 13 -1.28 -7.02 -3.93
N THR A 14 -0.19 -7.52 -4.48
CA THR A 14 1.16 -7.23 -3.98
C THR A 14 1.77 -6.10 -4.80
N THR A 15 2.22 -5.06 -4.11
CA THR A 15 2.91 -3.94 -4.72
C THR A 15 4.29 -3.79 -4.10
N ARG A 16 5.22 -3.19 -4.83
CA ARG A 16 6.57 -2.92 -4.34
C ARG A 16 6.85 -1.43 -4.44
N VAL A 17 7.40 -0.87 -3.37
CA VAL A 17 7.85 0.53 -3.34
C VAL A 17 9.35 0.49 -3.05
N SER A 18 10.16 1.17 -3.88
CA SER A 18 11.61 1.19 -3.70
C SER A 18 12.14 2.61 -3.87
N GLY A 19 13.23 2.93 -3.14
CA GLY A 19 13.81 4.27 -3.20
C GLY A 19 12.85 5.33 -2.69
N MET A 20 12.85 6.51 -3.31
CA MET A 20 11.96 7.60 -2.95
C MET A 20 10.62 7.44 -3.69
N LEU A 21 9.53 7.42 -2.93
CA LEU A 21 8.19 7.33 -3.52
C LEU A 21 7.82 8.69 -4.09
N THR A 22 7.56 8.72 -5.40
CA THR A 22 7.07 9.92 -6.07
C THR A 22 5.56 9.87 -6.19
N GLN A 23 4.94 11.04 -6.26
CA GLN A 23 3.50 11.13 -6.47
C GLN A 23 3.10 10.51 -7.82
N ALA A 24 3.90 10.72 -8.86
CA ALA A 24 3.62 10.15 -10.17
C ALA A 24 3.59 8.61 -10.11
N ALA A 25 4.56 7.99 -9.41
CA ALA A 25 4.60 6.55 -9.25
C ALA A 25 3.40 6.04 -8.45
N LEU A 26 3.03 6.74 -7.38
CA LEU A 26 1.86 6.39 -6.59
C LEU A 26 0.57 6.47 -7.43
N SER A 27 0.41 7.52 -8.23
CA SER A 27 -0.75 7.68 -9.10
C SER A 27 -0.87 6.53 -10.11
N GLU A 28 0.25 6.13 -10.71
CA GLU A 28 0.25 5.01 -11.66
C GLU A 28 -0.11 3.69 -10.97
N MET A 29 0.40 3.46 -9.76
CA MET A 29 0.07 2.27 -8.99
C MET A 29 -1.42 2.27 -8.62
N GLN A 30 -1.96 3.43 -8.23
CA GLN A 30 -3.37 3.57 -7.89
C GLN A 30 -4.28 3.32 -9.11
N LYS A 31 -3.88 3.73 -10.31
CA LYS A 31 -4.62 3.44 -11.54
C LYS A 31 -4.68 1.93 -11.80
N ALA A 32 -3.55 1.24 -11.66
CA ALA A 32 -3.50 -0.21 -11.81
C ALA A 32 -4.37 -0.92 -10.77
N LEU A 33 -4.31 -0.45 -9.52
CA LEU A 33 -5.12 -1.01 -8.44
C LEU A 33 -6.61 -0.79 -8.70
N ALA A 34 -6.99 0.39 -9.19
CA ALA A 34 -8.38 0.69 -9.52
C ALA A 34 -8.93 -0.27 -10.59
N GLU A 35 -8.12 -0.60 -11.61
CA GLU A 35 -8.52 -1.57 -12.62
C GLU A 35 -8.80 -2.95 -12.01
N ILE A 36 -7.96 -3.39 -11.10
CA ILE A 36 -8.11 -4.67 -10.42
C ILE A 36 -9.39 -4.67 -9.58
N ILE A 37 -9.64 -3.60 -8.83
CA ILE A 37 -10.84 -3.49 -7.99
C ILE A 37 -12.09 -3.52 -8.86
N ARG A 38 -12.10 -2.80 -9.98
CA ARG A 38 -13.26 -2.80 -10.89
C ARG A 38 -13.53 -4.19 -11.47
N SER A 39 -12.49 -4.96 -11.69
CA SER A 39 -12.59 -6.31 -12.26
C SER A 39 -12.94 -7.37 -11.22
N ARG A 40 -12.38 -7.29 -10.02
CA ARG A 40 -12.47 -8.34 -9.00
C ARG A 40 -13.38 -8.00 -7.82
N GLY A 41 -13.64 -6.73 -7.58
CA GLY A 41 -14.35 -6.29 -6.39
C GLY A 41 -13.39 -6.04 -5.23
N LYS A 42 -13.69 -6.58 -4.04
CA LYS A 42 -12.86 -6.33 -2.86
C LYS A 42 -11.49 -6.99 -2.94
N VAL A 43 -10.47 -6.29 -2.43
CA VAL A 43 -9.08 -6.75 -2.43
C VAL A 43 -8.45 -6.54 -1.07
N ARG A 44 -7.35 -7.27 -0.83
CA ARG A 44 -6.41 -7.03 0.26
C ARG A 44 -5.10 -6.60 -0.37
N ILE A 45 -4.35 -5.73 0.30
CA ILE A 45 -3.14 -5.13 -0.28
C ILE A 45 -1.93 -5.50 0.57
N LEU A 46 -0.86 -5.96 -0.10
CA LEU A 46 0.45 -6.16 0.50
C LEU A 46 1.43 -5.21 -0.16
N ILE A 47 2.03 -4.33 0.64
CA ILE A 47 3.02 -3.37 0.16
C ILE A 47 4.39 -3.80 0.66
N LEU A 48 5.32 -4.06 -0.28
CA LEU A 48 6.70 -4.40 0.03
C LEU A 48 7.57 -3.15 -0.18
N ALA A 49 8.03 -2.55 0.91
CA ALA A 49 8.91 -1.39 0.85
C ALA A 49 10.37 -1.87 0.93
N GLU A 50 11.08 -1.83 -0.20
CA GLU A 50 12.46 -2.31 -0.31
C GLU A 50 13.39 -1.11 -0.55
N ASN A 51 14.41 -0.95 0.28
CA ASN A 51 15.35 0.16 0.17
C ASN A 51 14.65 1.52 0.11
N PHE A 52 13.57 1.65 0.87
CA PHE A 52 12.75 2.86 0.87
C PHE A 52 13.51 4.01 1.52
N THR A 53 13.49 5.19 0.87
CA THR A 53 14.23 6.35 1.33
C THR A 53 13.36 7.57 1.64
N GLY A 54 12.04 7.42 1.55
CA GLY A 54 11.11 8.48 1.90
C GLY A 54 10.21 8.88 0.74
N TRP A 55 9.61 10.05 0.88
CA TRP A 55 8.64 10.61 -0.08
C TRP A 55 9.25 11.81 -0.79
N GLU A 56 8.87 12.05 -2.05
CA GLU A 56 9.33 13.24 -2.75
C GLU A 56 8.76 14.51 -2.08
N ARG A 57 9.52 15.58 -2.17
CA ARG A 57 9.10 16.87 -1.62
C ARG A 57 8.22 17.59 -2.64
N GLY A 58 7.22 18.32 -2.14
CA GLY A 58 6.39 19.19 -2.96
C GLY A 58 5.35 18.48 -3.80
N GLY A 59 5.13 17.18 -3.61
CA GLY A 59 4.08 16.47 -4.30
C GLY A 59 2.70 16.86 -3.77
N ALA A 60 1.66 16.63 -4.57
CA ALA A 60 0.27 16.89 -4.15
C ALA A 60 -0.25 15.72 -3.31
N TRP A 61 0.33 15.54 -2.13
CA TRP A 61 0.00 14.43 -1.24
C TRP A 61 -1.37 14.59 -0.57
N ASP A 62 -2.03 15.72 -0.76
CA ASP A 62 -3.34 16.02 -0.22
C ASP A 62 -4.50 15.62 -1.14
N ASP A 63 -4.22 14.93 -2.24
CA ASP A 63 -5.27 14.40 -3.11
C ASP A 63 -5.74 13.04 -2.60
N PHE A 64 -6.93 13.02 -2.00
CA PHE A 64 -7.53 11.82 -1.43
C PHE A 64 -8.65 11.22 -2.29
N SER A 65 -8.71 11.57 -3.57
CA SER A 65 -9.79 11.12 -4.44
C SER A 65 -9.80 9.59 -4.63
N PHE A 66 -8.61 8.97 -4.75
CA PHE A 66 -8.53 7.52 -4.86
C PHE A 66 -9.07 6.84 -3.59
N GLN A 67 -8.65 7.32 -2.43
CA GLN A 67 -9.06 6.74 -1.15
C GLN A 67 -10.56 6.88 -0.95
N ALA A 68 -11.12 8.04 -1.26
CA ALA A 68 -12.54 8.28 -1.13
C ALA A 68 -13.38 7.31 -1.98
N GLN A 69 -12.89 7.00 -3.17
CA GLN A 69 -13.62 6.13 -4.09
C GLN A 69 -13.43 4.64 -3.81
N TYR A 70 -12.22 4.22 -3.45
CA TYR A 70 -11.85 2.79 -3.41
C TYR A 70 -11.67 2.20 -2.02
N ASP A 71 -11.57 2.99 -0.95
CA ASP A 71 -11.43 2.44 0.40
C ASP A 71 -12.52 1.42 0.75
N PRO A 72 -13.79 1.60 0.36
CA PRO A 72 -14.79 0.57 0.66
C PRO A 72 -14.53 -0.79 0.02
N SER A 73 -13.65 -0.84 -0.99
CA SER A 73 -13.29 -2.09 -1.68
C SER A 73 -12.00 -2.71 -1.15
N ILE A 74 -11.35 -2.07 -0.17
CA ILE A 74 -10.12 -2.59 0.43
C ILE A 74 -10.47 -3.21 1.78
N GLU A 75 -10.10 -4.47 1.98
CA GLU A 75 -10.41 -5.20 3.21
C GLU A 75 -9.32 -5.08 4.27
N LYS A 76 -8.05 -5.13 3.84
CA LYS A 76 -6.88 -5.04 4.72
C LYS A 76 -5.69 -4.52 3.94
N MET A 77 -4.75 -3.89 4.62
CA MET A 77 -3.49 -3.48 4.03
C MET A 77 -2.35 -3.86 4.98
N ALA A 78 -1.40 -4.65 4.50
CA ALA A 78 -0.17 -4.97 5.21
C ALA A 78 1.00 -4.26 4.53
N ILE A 79 1.85 -3.62 5.33
CA ILE A 79 3.04 -2.94 4.84
C ILE A 79 4.24 -3.63 5.44
N VAL A 80 5.19 -4.07 4.60
CA VAL A 80 6.40 -4.72 5.02
C VAL A 80 7.58 -3.82 4.67
N GLY A 81 8.33 -3.38 5.68
CA GLY A 81 9.46 -2.48 5.46
C GLY A 81 10.30 -2.32 6.70
N ASP A 82 11.39 -1.55 6.57
CA ASP A 82 12.30 -1.27 7.68
C ASP A 82 11.55 -0.58 8.81
N GLN A 83 11.81 -1.01 10.04
CA GLN A 83 11.13 -0.52 11.23
C GLN A 83 11.29 1.00 11.40
N ARG A 84 12.38 1.58 10.93
CA ARG A 84 12.60 3.03 11.05
C ARG A 84 11.56 3.87 10.32
N TRP A 85 10.86 3.29 9.33
CA TRP A 85 9.84 3.99 8.55
C TRP A 85 8.43 3.75 9.07
N GLU A 86 8.26 2.95 10.11
CA GLU A 86 6.93 2.53 10.57
C GLU A 86 6.04 3.71 10.91
N ASP A 87 6.50 4.60 11.80
CA ASP A 87 5.66 5.71 12.27
C ASP A 87 5.26 6.64 11.15
N LEU A 88 6.22 7.04 10.30
CA LEU A 88 5.95 7.94 9.19
C LEU A 88 5.02 7.29 8.16
N THR A 89 5.19 6.01 7.89
CA THR A 89 4.35 5.28 6.94
C THR A 89 2.91 5.17 7.46
N LEU A 90 2.73 4.89 8.74
CA LEU A 90 1.39 4.80 9.32
C LEU A 90 0.69 6.17 9.34
N ILE A 91 1.44 7.23 9.54
CA ILE A 91 0.90 8.59 9.42
C ILE A 91 0.52 8.88 7.96
N PHE A 92 1.41 8.56 7.02
CA PHE A 92 1.17 8.79 5.59
C PHE A 92 -0.07 8.03 5.09
N THR A 93 -0.26 6.80 5.54
CA THR A 93 -1.42 5.99 5.12
C THR A 93 -2.67 6.27 5.94
N ALA A 94 -2.59 7.17 6.92
CA ALA A 94 -3.72 7.57 7.77
C ALA A 94 -4.33 6.38 8.51
N LYS A 95 -3.47 5.50 9.09
CA LYS A 95 -3.95 4.40 9.91
C LYS A 95 -4.93 4.91 10.98
N ASP A 96 -5.95 4.12 11.28
CA ASP A 96 -7.04 4.40 12.22
C ASP A 96 -8.05 5.44 11.71
N LEU A 97 -7.76 6.12 10.60
CA LEU A 97 -8.72 7.02 9.96
C LEU A 97 -9.35 6.41 8.71
N ARG A 98 -8.85 5.23 8.28
CA ARG A 98 -9.36 4.51 7.11
C ARG A 98 -10.36 3.44 7.53
N ARG A 99 -11.18 3.01 6.57
CA ARG A 99 -12.25 2.01 6.84
C ARG A 99 -11.75 0.60 7.04
N PHE A 100 -10.48 0.33 6.77
CA PHE A 100 -9.89 -1.00 6.84
C PHE A 100 -8.66 -0.98 7.75
N PRO A 101 -8.30 -2.14 8.34
CA PRO A 101 -7.11 -2.20 9.19
C PRO A 101 -5.83 -2.13 8.35
N ILE A 102 -4.84 -1.43 8.87
CA ILE A 102 -3.50 -1.30 8.30
C ILE A 102 -2.51 -1.76 9.36
N GLU A 103 -1.65 -2.73 9.01
CA GLU A 103 -0.62 -3.24 9.91
C GLU A 103 0.75 -3.14 9.26
N TYR A 104 1.76 -2.83 10.06
CA TYR A 104 3.14 -2.71 9.61
C TYR A 104 3.96 -3.90 10.12
N PHE A 105 4.79 -4.46 9.25
CA PHE A 105 5.64 -5.61 9.56
C PHE A 105 7.06 -5.31 9.11
N THR A 106 8.05 -5.89 9.79
CA THR A 106 9.45 -5.83 9.35
C THR A 106 9.69 -6.88 8.26
N PRO A 107 10.80 -6.77 7.49
CA PRO A 107 11.04 -7.72 6.38
C PRO A 107 11.12 -9.19 6.82
N ASP A 108 11.59 -9.46 8.03
CA ASP A 108 11.64 -10.83 8.57
C ASP A 108 10.25 -11.33 9.00
N GLU A 109 9.24 -10.48 8.98
CA GLU A 109 7.87 -10.83 9.35
C GLU A 109 6.94 -11.00 8.14
N LEU A 110 7.50 -11.15 6.94
CA LEU A 110 6.70 -11.26 5.72
C LEU A 110 5.66 -12.39 5.82
N ASP A 111 6.02 -13.53 6.37
CA ASP A 111 5.08 -14.65 6.53
C ASP A 111 3.94 -14.29 7.47
N LYS A 112 4.21 -13.52 8.52
CA LYS A 112 3.18 -13.02 9.43
C LYS A 112 2.24 -12.07 8.72
N ALA A 113 2.79 -11.19 7.85
CA ALA A 113 1.98 -10.25 7.07
C ALA A 113 1.01 -11.01 6.15
N ARG A 114 1.50 -12.03 5.46
CA ARG A 114 0.68 -12.85 4.57
C ARG A 114 -0.39 -13.60 5.34
N ALA A 115 -0.04 -14.18 6.49
CA ALA A 115 -1.00 -14.89 7.34
C ALA A 115 -2.08 -13.94 7.85
N TRP A 116 -1.71 -12.74 8.26
CA TRP A 116 -2.66 -11.73 8.73
C TRP A 116 -3.62 -11.32 7.61
N LEU A 117 -3.13 -11.15 6.39
CA LEU A 117 -3.97 -10.80 5.24
C LEU A 117 -4.98 -11.90 4.91
N ASN A 118 -4.62 -13.15 5.16
CA ASN A 118 -5.47 -14.31 4.85
C ASN A 118 -6.33 -14.78 6.01
N ALA A 119 -6.23 -14.12 7.14
CA ALA A 119 -6.99 -14.49 8.33
C ALA A 119 -8.47 -14.09 8.23
#